data_17dddb96f91f3fbf6b8eddeaabdc3537
#
_entry.id   17dddb96f91f3fbf6b8eddeaabdc3537
#
_cell.length_a   1.000
_cell.length_b   1.000
_cell.length_c   1.000
_cell.angle_alpha   90.00
_cell.angle_beta   90.00
_cell.angle_gamma   90.00
#
_symmetry.space_group_name_H-M   'P 1'
#
loop_
_entity.id
_entity.type
_entity.pdbx_description
1 polymer ?
#
loop_
_entity_poly.entity_id
_entity_poly.type
_entity_poly.pdbx_seq_one_letter_code
_entity_poly.pdbx_strand_id
1 'polypeptide(L)'
;LRLERFVKTILCYGDSLTWGYNPVGADRHAYEDRWPSVLQAGLGNAALVIAEGLNGRTTIFNDHAAGADRNGARILPTILMTHAPLDLAVIMLGSNDMKPWIAGHAQASKQGMQRLVDVIRGHDYPLDDEPPDILLVAPPALCETADPDFAAMFGPGIAQSRMLASIYADLADEIGCGFFDAGSVAKASPVDGVHLDAANTRAIRRGM
;
A
#
# COMPACT_ATOMS: atom_id res chain seq x y z
N LEU A 1 -19.62 23.66 -14.49
CA LEU A 1 -20.59 22.68 -13.94
C LEU A 1 -19.83 21.36 -13.78
N ARG A 2 -19.51 21.01 -12.54
CA ARG A 2 -18.96 19.68 -12.24
C ARG A 2 -20.10 18.68 -12.43
N LEU A 3 -20.00 17.81 -13.44
CA LEU A 3 -20.93 16.68 -13.57
C LEU A 3 -20.75 15.79 -12.36
N GLU A 4 -21.78 15.55 -11.58
CA GLU A 4 -21.75 14.55 -10.51
C GLU A 4 -21.43 13.19 -11.13
N ARG A 5 -20.28 12.63 -10.76
CA ARG A 5 -19.89 11.29 -11.20
C ARG A 5 -20.65 10.27 -10.35
N PHE A 6 -21.46 9.45 -10.99
CA PHE A 6 -22.21 8.39 -10.32
C PHE A 6 -21.31 7.23 -9.86
N VAL A 7 -20.18 7.02 -10.53
CA VAL A 7 -19.22 5.98 -10.20
C VAL A 7 -17.97 6.64 -9.62
N LYS A 8 -17.59 6.28 -8.40
CA LYS A 8 -16.39 6.76 -7.73
C LYS A 8 -15.16 6.02 -8.23
N THR A 9 -14.01 6.69 -8.31
CA THR A 9 -12.74 6.08 -8.70
C THR A 9 -11.81 5.99 -7.50
N ILE A 10 -11.39 4.77 -7.16
CA ILE A 10 -10.53 4.48 -6.01
C ILE A 10 -9.20 3.92 -6.51
N LEU A 11 -8.11 4.64 -6.21
CA LEU A 11 -6.75 4.17 -6.48
C LEU A 11 -6.24 3.39 -5.26
N CYS A 12 -5.85 2.13 -5.45
CA CYS A 12 -5.17 1.31 -4.46
C CYS A 12 -3.66 1.26 -4.79
N TYR A 13 -2.89 2.15 -4.17
CA TYR A 13 -1.45 2.30 -4.42
C TYR A 13 -0.64 1.56 -3.36
N GLY A 14 0.15 0.57 -3.78
CA GLY A 14 0.88 -0.27 -2.83
C GLY A 14 1.97 -1.13 -3.45
N ASP A 15 2.47 -2.05 -2.66
CA ASP A 15 3.54 -2.99 -3.01
C ASP A 15 3.00 -4.38 -3.42
N SER A 16 3.75 -5.43 -3.09
CA SER A 16 3.39 -6.83 -3.34
C SER A 16 2.11 -7.27 -2.62
N LEU A 17 1.76 -6.66 -1.48
CA LEU A 17 0.52 -6.95 -0.77
C LEU A 17 -0.69 -6.47 -1.58
N THR A 18 -0.57 -5.35 -2.28
CA THR A 18 -1.60 -4.82 -3.19
C THR A 18 -1.60 -5.54 -4.54
N TRP A 19 -0.42 -5.91 -5.05
CA TRP A 19 -0.30 -6.73 -6.25
C TRP A 19 -0.93 -8.12 -6.06
N GLY A 20 -0.87 -8.64 -4.82
CA GLY A 20 -1.41 -9.95 -4.44
C GLY A 20 -0.39 -11.07 -4.59
N TYR A 21 0.83 -10.90 -4.07
CA TYR A 21 1.86 -11.95 -4.04
C TYR A 21 1.42 -13.10 -3.14
N ASN A 22 1.49 -14.33 -3.66
CA ASN A 22 1.19 -15.56 -2.94
C ASN A 22 2.50 -16.20 -2.43
N PRO A 23 2.72 -16.26 -1.11
CA PRO A 23 3.97 -16.77 -0.56
C PRO A 23 4.17 -18.27 -0.76
N VAL A 24 3.08 -19.04 -0.93
CA VAL A 24 3.16 -20.49 -1.09
C VAL A 24 3.58 -20.88 -2.51
N GLY A 25 2.97 -20.26 -3.51
CA GLY A 25 3.25 -20.54 -4.91
C GLY A 25 4.38 -19.71 -5.51
N ALA A 26 4.86 -18.69 -4.79
CA ALA A 26 5.74 -17.65 -5.32
C ALA A 26 5.20 -17.04 -6.63
N ASP A 27 3.89 -16.90 -6.71
CA ASP A 27 3.13 -16.42 -7.86
C ASP A 27 2.15 -15.29 -7.45
N ARG A 28 1.12 -15.07 -8.21
CA ARG A 28 0.08 -14.09 -7.90
C ARG A 28 -1.21 -14.79 -7.48
N HIS A 29 -1.81 -14.38 -6.35
CA HIS A 29 -3.14 -14.85 -5.96
C HIS A 29 -4.15 -14.75 -7.09
N ALA A 30 -5.14 -15.65 -7.10
CA ALA A 30 -6.31 -15.54 -7.97
C ALA A 30 -6.93 -14.13 -7.84
N TYR A 31 -7.52 -13.65 -8.91
CA TYR A 31 -8.04 -12.27 -8.97
C TYR A 31 -9.00 -11.97 -7.81
N GLU A 32 -9.92 -12.89 -7.54
CA GLU A 32 -10.95 -12.80 -6.50
C GLU A 32 -10.40 -12.80 -5.07
N ASP A 33 -9.14 -13.18 -4.87
CA ASP A 33 -8.49 -13.21 -3.55
C ASP A 33 -7.73 -11.94 -3.21
N ARG A 34 -7.38 -11.12 -4.21
CA ARG A 34 -6.62 -9.89 -4.00
C ARG A 34 -7.49 -8.83 -3.33
N TRP A 35 -7.01 -8.19 -2.27
CA TRP A 35 -7.82 -7.24 -1.52
C TRP A 35 -8.45 -6.11 -2.37
N PRO A 36 -7.77 -5.54 -3.42
CA PRO A 36 -8.43 -4.54 -4.26
C PRO A 36 -9.59 -5.13 -5.08
N SER A 37 -9.46 -6.38 -5.52
CA SER A 37 -10.53 -7.07 -6.25
C SER A 37 -11.72 -7.41 -5.35
N VAL A 38 -11.43 -7.79 -4.09
CA VAL A 38 -12.47 -8.00 -3.06
C VAL A 38 -13.18 -6.68 -2.72
N LEU A 39 -12.45 -5.57 -2.68
CA LEU A 39 -13.01 -4.22 -2.52
C LEU A 39 -13.94 -3.88 -3.69
N GLN A 40 -13.48 -4.08 -4.92
CA GLN A 40 -14.30 -3.89 -6.13
C GLN A 40 -15.58 -4.71 -6.09
N ALA A 41 -15.49 -6.00 -5.75
CA ALA A 41 -16.66 -6.87 -5.66
C ALA A 41 -17.66 -6.40 -4.60
N GLY A 42 -17.18 -5.85 -3.47
CA GLY A 42 -18.03 -5.33 -2.41
C GLY A 42 -18.72 -4.00 -2.74
N LEU A 43 -18.08 -3.17 -3.56
CA LEU A 43 -18.62 -1.88 -3.99
C LEU A 43 -19.50 -2.00 -5.26
N GLY A 44 -19.36 -3.10 -6.00
CA GLY A 44 -20.09 -3.33 -7.24
C GLY A 44 -19.90 -2.19 -8.24
N ASN A 45 -21.00 -1.67 -8.77
CA ASN A 45 -21.00 -0.58 -9.74
C ASN A 45 -20.91 0.82 -9.12
N ALA A 46 -20.84 0.94 -7.79
CA ALA A 46 -20.73 2.25 -7.13
C ALA A 46 -19.32 2.84 -7.26
N ALA A 47 -18.31 2.00 -7.47
CA ALA A 47 -16.95 2.45 -7.66
C ALA A 47 -16.17 1.61 -8.66
N LEU A 48 -15.16 2.24 -9.28
CA LEU A 48 -14.08 1.60 -10.01
C LEU A 48 -12.85 1.55 -9.11
N VAL A 49 -12.32 0.35 -8.84
CA VAL A 49 -11.11 0.16 -8.04
C VAL A 49 -9.94 -0.14 -8.96
N ILE A 50 -8.93 0.73 -8.91
CA ILE A 50 -7.71 0.63 -9.71
C ILE A 50 -6.59 0.11 -8.81
N ALA A 51 -6.06 -1.07 -9.11
CA ALA A 51 -5.01 -1.71 -8.33
C ALA A 51 -3.62 -1.41 -8.93
N GLU A 52 -2.88 -0.52 -8.30
CA GLU A 52 -1.51 -0.13 -8.64
C GLU A 52 -0.50 -0.73 -7.65
N GLY A 53 -0.46 -2.07 -7.59
CA GLY A 53 0.51 -2.83 -6.81
C GLY A 53 1.78 -3.12 -7.61
N LEU A 54 2.96 -2.86 -7.02
CA LEU A 54 4.26 -3.22 -7.59
C LEU A 54 5.11 -3.94 -6.56
N ASN A 55 5.49 -5.19 -6.82
CA ASN A 55 6.35 -5.96 -5.91
C ASN A 55 7.62 -5.19 -5.56
N GLY A 56 7.89 -5.04 -4.26
CA GLY A 56 9.06 -4.33 -3.78
C GLY A 56 8.93 -2.80 -3.73
N ARG A 57 7.77 -2.20 -4.07
CA ARG A 57 7.60 -0.74 -3.98
C ARG A 57 7.84 -0.27 -2.55
N THR A 58 8.68 0.76 -2.43
CA THR A 58 8.95 1.51 -1.21
C THR A 58 8.08 2.77 -1.15
N THR A 59 8.10 3.48 -0.04
CA THR A 59 7.47 4.80 0.01
C THR A 59 8.20 5.82 -0.88
N ILE A 60 9.47 6.12 -0.58
CA ILE A 60 10.26 7.14 -1.29
C ILE A 60 11.69 6.70 -1.64
N PHE A 61 12.05 5.48 -1.29
CA PHE A 61 13.43 5.02 -1.37
C PHE A 61 13.73 4.34 -2.71
N ASN A 62 14.94 4.51 -3.19
CA ASN A 62 15.41 3.79 -4.36
C ASN A 62 15.86 2.37 -3.97
N ASP A 63 15.50 1.40 -4.77
CA ASP A 63 16.07 0.05 -4.73
C ASP A 63 16.88 -0.16 -6.00
N HIS A 64 18.17 0.14 -5.94
CA HIS A 64 19.05 0.09 -7.12
C HIS A 64 19.34 -1.34 -7.59
N ALA A 65 19.00 -2.36 -6.81
CA ALA A 65 19.11 -3.77 -7.21
C ALA A 65 17.89 -4.24 -8.02
N ALA A 66 16.80 -3.47 -8.04
CA ALA A 66 15.57 -3.85 -8.72
C ALA A 66 15.62 -3.54 -10.22
N GLY A 67 14.98 -4.41 -11.03
CA GLY A 67 14.86 -4.20 -12.48
C GLY A 67 13.81 -3.17 -12.91
N ALA A 68 13.04 -2.61 -11.95
CA ALA A 68 12.06 -1.55 -12.17
C ALA A 68 12.17 -0.50 -11.08
N ASP A 69 11.72 0.71 -11.36
CA ASP A 69 11.72 1.78 -10.34
C ASP A 69 10.74 1.43 -9.21
N ARG A 70 11.29 1.28 -8.00
CA ARG A 70 10.53 0.94 -6.78
C ARG A 70 10.18 2.16 -5.93
N ASN A 71 10.66 3.34 -6.28
CA ASN A 71 10.40 4.57 -5.54
C ASN A 71 8.95 5.03 -5.76
N GLY A 72 8.12 4.85 -4.75
CA GLY A 72 6.70 5.17 -4.82
C GLY A 72 6.43 6.64 -5.12
N ALA A 73 7.16 7.55 -4.48
CA ALA A 73 6.97 8.98 -4.71
C ALA A 73 7.36 9.44 -6.13
N ARG A 74 8.30 8.74 -6.77
CA ARG A 74 8.71 9.07 -8.12
C ARG A 74 7.68 8.65 -9.17
N ILE A 75 7.05 7.51 -8.96
CA ILE A 75 6.06 6.93 -9.91
C ILE A 75 4.68 7.55 -9.71
N LEU A 76 4.33 7.93 -8.48
CA LEU A 76 2.99 8.38 -8.11
C LEU A 76 2.43 9.51 -8.99
N PRO A 77 3.17 10.58 -9.34
CA PRO A 77 2.64 11.64 -10.20
C PRO A 77 2.13 11.12 -11.56
N THR A 78 2.85 10.17 -12.18
CA THR A 78 2.43 9.54 -13.43
C THR A 78 1.14 8.74 -13.25
N ILE A 79 1.01 8.01 -12.14
CA ILE A 79 -0.18 7.22 -11.81
C ILE A 79 -1.39 8.14 -11.57
N LEU A 80 -1.21 9.23 -10.82
CA LEU A 80 -2.27 10.21 -10.58
C LEU A 80 -2.77 10.81 -11.90
N MET A 81 -1.86 11.24 -12.77
CA MET A 81 -2.19 11.80 -14.07
C MET A 81 -2.90 10.78 -14.98
N THR A 82 -2.47 9.52 -14.95
CA THR A 82 -3.04 8.45 -15.80
C THR A 82 -4.46 8.10 -15.39
N HIS A 83 -4.76 8.12 -14.08
CA HIS A 83 -6.03 7.63 -13.55
C HIS A 83 -6.97 8.75 -13.09
N ALA A 84 -6.57 10.01 -13.19
CA ALA A 84 -7.47 11.13 -12.89
C ALA A 84 -8.73 11.06 -13.80
N PRO A 85 -9.89 11.43 -13.26
CA PRO A 85 -10.14 11.94 -11.91
C PRO A 85 -10.32 10.84 -10.86
N LEU A 86 -9.75 11.07 -9.67
CA LEU A 86 -9.78 10.14 -8.53
C LEU A 86 -10.66 10.71 -7.42
N ASP A 87 -11.40 9.86 -6.72
CA ASP A 87 -12.17 10.24 -5.53
C ASP A 87 -11.47 9.83 -4.23
N LEU A 88 -10.72 8.71 -4.24
CA LEU A 88 -9.99 8.22 -3.07
C LEU A 88 -8.65 7.58 -3.49
N ALA A 89 -7.59 7.90 -2.79
CA ALA A 89 -6.31 7.22 -2.85
C ALA A 89 -6.08 6.42 -1.56
N VAL A 90 -6.04 5.11 -1.68
CA VAL A 90 -5.68 4.17 -0.60
C VAL A 90 -4.22 3.80 -0.74
N ILE A 91 -3.38 4.16 0.25
CA ILE A 91 -1.94 3.93 0.19
C ILE A 91 -1.56 2.88 1.23
N MET A 92 -1.08 1.72 0.79
CA MET A 92 -0.56 0.66 1.66
C MET A 92 0.88 0.35 1.27
N LEU A 93 1.83 0.99 1.95
CA LEU A 93 3.28 0.88 1.75
C LEU A 93 4.01 0.90 3.09
N GLY A 94 5.29 0.54 3.07
CA GLY A 94 6.19 0.58 4.23
C GLY A 94 6.86 -0.75 4.52
N SER A 95 6.30 -1.90 4.12
CA SER A 95 6.92 -3.21 4.35
C SER A 95 8.32 -3.29 3.72
N ASN A 96 8.49 -2.79 2.51
CA ASN A 96 9.78 -2.82 1.81
C ASN A 96 10.79 -1.81 2.34
N ASP A 97 10.33 -0.75 2.99
CA ASP A 97 11.20 0.22 3.66
C ASP A 97 11.94 -0.42 4.85
N MET A 98 11.40 -1.50 5.41
CA MET A 98 11.99 -2.22 6.55
C MET A 98 13.25 -3.01 6.19
N LYS A 99 13.56 -3.19 4.90
CA LYS A 99 14.82 -3.82 4.48
C LYS A 99 16.02 -2.98 4.95
N PRO A 100 17.05 -3.58 5.57
CA PRO A 100 18.17 -2.83 6.17
C PRO A 100 18.96 -1.97 5.16
N TRP A 101 18.99 -2.35 3.89
CA TRP A 101 19.66 -1.56 2.85
C TRP A 101 18.76 -0.54 2.15
N ILE A 102 17.47 -0.45 2.54
CA ILE A 102 16.55 0.59 2.08
C ILE A 102 16.50 1.69 3.15
N ALA A 103 15.69 1.53 4.19
CA ALA A 103 15.61 2.46 5.30
C ALA A 103 15.77 1.77 6.65
N GLY A 104 15.22 0.56 6.81
CA GLY A 104 15.30 -0.24 8.02
C GLY A 104 14.57 0.35 9.23
N HIS A 105 13.75 1.40 9.05
CA HIS A 105 13.25 2.20 10.15
C HIS A 105 11.83 2.72 9.94
N ALA A 106 10.94 2.51 10.92
CA ALA A 106 9.53 2.93 10.84
C ALA A 106 9.36 4.45 10.70
N GLN A 107 10.21 5.25 11.38
CA GLN A 107 10.15 6.71 11.26
C GLN A 107 10.51 7.21 9.86
N ALA A 108 11.40 6.52 9.17
CA ALA A 108 11.71 6.85 7.77
C ALA A 108 10.52 6.55 6.85
N SER A 109 9.79 5.45 7.09
CA SER A 109 8.53 5.16 6.39
C SER A 109 7.44 6.20 6.68
N LYS A 110 7.32 6.72 7.94
CA LYS A 110 6.41 7.83 8.26
C LYS A 110 6.69 9.04 7.36
N GLN A 111 7.95 9.44 7.28
CA GLN A 111 8.37 10.55 6.40
C GLN A 111 8.07 10.26 4.92
N GLY A 112 8.25 9.02 4.51
CA GLY A 112 7.92 8.57 3.18
C GLY A 112 6.41 8.65 2.89
N MET A 113 5.57 8.18 3.81
CA MET A 113 4.11 8.30 3.71
C MET A 113 3.65 9.76 3.67
N GLN A 114 4.20 10.62 4.54
CA GLN A 114 3.96 12.07 4.50
C GLN A 114 4.26 12.62 3.10
N ARG A 115 5.41 12.26 2.54
CA ARG A 115 5.80 12.72 1.20
C ARG A 115 4.83 12.25 0.11
N LEU A 116 4.30 11.03 0.20
CA LEU A 116 3.28 10.55 -0.74
C LEU A 116 2.00 11.38 -0.65
N VAL A 117 1.55 11.71 0.57
CA VAL A 117 0.40 12.61 0.78
C VAL A 117 0.65 13.98 0.18
N ASP A 118 1.85 14.55 0.40
CA ASP A 118 2.23 15.85 -0.18
C ASP A 118 2.22 15.81 -1.71
N VAL A 119 2.67 14.70 -2.31
CA VAL A 119 2.61 14.49 -3.76
C VAL A 119 1.17 14.48 -4.25
N ILE A 120 0.26 13.76 -3.57
CA ILE A 120 -1.16 13.70 -3.96
C ILE A 120 -1.81 15.08 -3.83
N ARG A 121 -1.61 15.76 -2.72
CA ARG A 121 -2.25 17.07 -2.47
C ARG A 121 -1.70 18.19 -3.34
N GLY A 122 -0.41 18.12 -3.67
CA GLY A 122 0.26 19.13 -4.50
C GLY A 122 0.32 18.79 -5.99
N HIS A 123 -0.36 17.70 -6.43
CA HIS A 123 -0.38 17.32 -7.84
C HIS A 123 -1.28 18.29 -8.64
N ASP A 124 -0.85 18.62 -9.85
CA ASP A 124 -1.61 19.44 -10.78
C ASP A 124 -2.60 18.54 -11.54
N TYR A 125 -3.82 18.42 -10.99
CA TYR A 125 -4.86 17.57 -11.56
C TYR A 125 -5.45 18.19 -12.83
N PRO A 126 -5.70 17.41 -13.89
CA PRO A 126 -6.30 17.93 -15.12
C PRO A 126 -7.75 18.39 -14.88
N LEU A 127 -8.20 19.36 -15.69
CA LEU A 127 -9.57 19.84 -15.72
C LEU A 127 -10.07 20.46 -14.40
N ASP A 128 -9.17 21.07 -13.62
CA ASP A 128 -9.48 21.69 -12.32
C ASP A 128 -10.11 20.70 -11.31
N ASP A 129 -9.77 19.41 -11.41
CA ASP A 129 -10.18 18.41 -10.42
C ASP A 129 -9.48 18.67 -9.08
N GLU A 130 -10.20 18.39 -7.99
CA GLU A 130 -9.64 18.44 -6.63
C GLU A 130 -8.79 17.18 -6.33
N PRO A 131 -7.80 17.29 -5.44
CA PRO A 131 -7.11 16.12 -4.92
C PRO A 131 -8.11 15.11 -4.32
N PRO A 132 -7.89 13.79 -4.50
CA PRO A 132 -8.73 12.77 -3.88
C PRO A 132 -8.61 12.80 -2.36
N ASP A 133 -9.62 12.26 -1.68
CA ASP A 133 -9.49 11.86 -0.28
C ASP A 133 -8.37 10.83 -0.14
N ILE A 134 -7.73 10.75 1.04
CA ILE A 134 -6.59 9.87 1.27
C ILE A 134 -6.86 8.96 2.46
N LEU A 135 -6.67 7.65 2.26
CA LEU A 135 -6.67 6.63 3.29
C LEU A 135 -5.27 6.03 3.42
N LEU A 136 -4.62 6.26 4.56
CA LEU A 136 -3.36 5.62 4.91
C LEU A 136 -3.64 4.24 5.50
N VAL A 137 -3.01 3.22 4.96
CA VAL A 137 -3.14 1.84 5.44
C VAL A 137 -1.78 1.36 5.94
N ALA A 138 -1.71 1.06 7.25
CA ALA A 138 -0.54 0.38 7.79
C ALA A 138 -0.58 -1.09 7.35
N PRO A 139 0.50 -1.60 6.72
CA PRO A 139 0.56 -3.02 6.35
C PRO A 139 0.64 -3.90 7.61
N PRO A 140 0.22 -5.18 7.54
CA PRO A 140 0.45 -6.13 8.60
C PRO A 140 1.93 -6.22 8.96
N ALA A 141 2.22 -6.35 10.27
CA ALA A 141 3.60 -6.46 10.73
C ALA A 141 4.28 -7.71 10.14
N LEU A 142 5.56 -7.58 9.84
CA LEU A 142 6.43 -8.69 9.44
C LEU A 142 6.52 -9.73 10.56
N CYS A 143 6.71 -10.98 10.21
CA CYS A 143 6.93 -12.07 11.17
C CYS A 143 8.18 -12.88 10.82
N GLU A 144 8.58 -13.75 11.74
CA GLU A 144 9.69 -14.66 11.52
C GLU A 144 9.33 -15.72 10.46
N THR A 145 10.33 -16.14 9.70
CA THR A 145 10.22 -17.17 8.70
C THR A 145 11.42 -18.10 8.74
N ALA A 146 11.23 -19.35 8.32
CA ALA A 146 12.32 -20.31 8.12
C ALA A 146 13.01 -20.15 6.75
N ASP A 147 12.46 -19.35 5.84
CA ASP A 147 13.10 -19.04 4.56
C ASP A 147 14.32 -18.14 4.80
N PRO A 148 15.55 -18.61 4.47
CA PRO A 148 16.77 -17.90 4.83
C PRO A 148 16.93 -16.56 4.09
N ASP A 149 16.46 -16.46 2.86
CA ASP A 149 16.58 -15.25 2.05
C ASP A 149 15.63 -14.17 2.58
N PHE A 150 14.38 -14.53 2.85
CA PHE A 150 13.42 -13.61 3.43
C PHE A 150 13.76 -13.25 4.89
N ALA A 151 14.27 -14.20 5.68
CA ALA A 151 14.76 -13.91 7.03
C ALA A 151 15.92 -12.91 7.03
N ALA A 152 16.88 -13.05 6.12
CA ALA A 152 17.97 -12.09 5.96
C ALA A 152 17.48 -10.72 5.48
N MET A 153 16.47 -10.71 4.59
CA MET A 153 15.92 -9.51 3.97
C MET A 153 15.04 -8.69 4.94
N PHE A 154 14.20 -9.35 5.72
CA PHE A 154 13.16 -8.67 6.50
C PHE A 154 13.28 -8.90 8.02
N GLY A 155 14.00 -9.92 8.47
CA GLY A 155 14.16 -10.23 9.90
C GLY A 155 14.61 -9.03 10.74
N PRO A 156 15.64 -8.24 10.32
CA PRO A 156 16.04 -7.04 11.04
C PRO A 156 14.95 -5.98 11.19
N GLY A 157 14.00 -5.94 10.24
CA GLY A 157 12.90 -4.97 10.20
C GLY A 157 11.66 -5.35 11.01
N ILE A 158 11.55 -6.57 11.56
CA ILE A 158 10.35 -7.05 12.25
C ILE A 158 9.92 -6.12 13.39
N ALA A 159 10.86 -5.72 14.26
CA ALA A 159 10.56 -4.82 15.37
C ALA A 159 10.06 -3.45 14.89
N GLN A 160 10.64 -2.92 13.83
CA GLN A 160 10.25 -1.65 13.22
C GLN A 160 8.88 -1.76 12.53
N SER A 161 8.59 -2.86 11.85
CA SER A 161 7.31 -3.05 11.17
C SER A 161 6.11 -3.02 12.15
N ARG A 162 6.28 -3.48 13.38
CA ARG A 162 5.27 -3.45 14.44
C ARG A 162 4.90 -2.02 14.88
N MET A 163 5.74 -1.04 14.60
CA MET A 163 5.51 0.36 14.94
C MET A 163 4.69 1.10 13.86
N LEU A 164 4.60 0.55 12.65
CA LEU A 164 3.98 1.25 11.52
C LEU A 164 2.53 1.64 11.79
N ALA A 165 1.74 0.78 12.43
CA ALA A 165 0.34 1.06 12.70
C ALA A 165 0.15 2.31 13.58
N SER A 166 0.86 2.40 14.71
CA SER A 166 0.75 3.57 15.61
C SER A 166 1.30 4.83 14.95
N ILE A 167 2.45 4.73 14.28
CA ILE A 167 3.10 5.89 13.64
C ILE A 167 2.26 6.44 12.47
N TYR A 168 1.59 5.56 11.70
CA TYR A 168 0.73 5.99 10.59
C TYR A 168 -0.62 6.53 11.09
N ALA A 169 -1.14 6.02 12.21
CA ALA A 169 -2.31 6.59 12.88
C ALA A 169 -2.04 8.02 13.32
N ASP A 170 -0.92 8.24 14.05
CA ASP A 170 -0.49 9.56 14.48
C ASP A 170 -0.31 10.50 13.29
N LEU A 171 0.33 10.02 12.20
CA LEU A 171 0.50 10.80 10.97
C LEU A 171 -0.85 11.17 10.35
N ALA A 172 -1.77 10.22 10.25
CA ALA A 172 -3.09 10.47 9.66
C ALA A 172 -3.86 11.55 10.42
N ASP A 173 -3.81 11.51 11.76
CA ASP A 173 -4.41 12.55 12.61
C ASP A 173 -3.72 13.90 12.43
N GLU A 174 -2.38 13.94 12.39
CA GLU A 174 -1.59 15.15 12.19
C GLU A 174 -1.92 15.89 10.88
N ILE A 175 -2.18 15.13 9.80
CA ILE A 175 -2.33 15.69 8.46
C ILE A 175 -3.77 15.59 7.90
N GLY A 176 -4.73 15.10 8.70
CA GLY A 176 -6.14 15.00 8.31
C GLY A 176 -6.36 14.01 7.16
N CYS A 177 -5.90 12.76 7.31
CA CYS A 177 -6.18 11.64 6.42
C CYS A 177 -7.02 10.57 7.13
N GLY A 178 -7.70 9.71 6.36
CA GLY A 178 -8.23 8.47 6.91
C GLY A 178 -7.10 7.51 7.29
N PHE A 179 -7.34 6.64 8.28
CA PHE A 179 -6.40 5.60 8.69
C PHE A 179 -7.07 4.24 8.83
N PHE A 180 -6.36 3.19 8.43
CA PHE A 180 -6.73 1.80 8.67
C PHE A 180 -5.49 0.95 9.00
N ASP A 181 -5.57 0.16 10.07
CA ASP A 181 -4.56 -0.84 10.42
C ASP A 181 -4.94 -2.20 9.81
N ALA A 182 -4.28 -2.58 8.71
CA ALA A 182 -4.50 -3.89 8.10
C ALA A 182 -4.02 -5.05 8.99
N GLY A 183 -3.08 -4.79 9.91
CA GLY A 183 -2.63 -5.75 10.90
C GLY A 183 -3.69 -6.14 11.94
N SER A 184 -4.75 -5.33 12.09
CA SER A 184 -5.88 -5.65 12.98
C SER A 184 -6.75 -6.79 12.45
N VAL A 185 -6.71 -7.07 11.14
CA VAL A 185 -7.56 -8.08 10.47
C VAL A 185 -6.78 -9.13 9.70
N ALA A 186 -5.50 -8.91 9.43
CA ALA A 186 -4.65 -9.77 8.61
C ALA A 186 -3.26 -9.96 9.25
N LYS A 187 -2.60 -11.08 8.95
CA LYS A 187 -1.25 -11.39 9.45
C LYS A 187 -0.37 -11.87 8.31
N ALA A 188 0.92 -11.50 8.36
CA ALA A 188 1.93 -12.05 7.47
C ALA A 188 2.04 -13.58 7.63
N SER A 189 2.24 -14.26 6.53
CA SER A 189 2.46 -15.71 6.49
C SER A 189 3.86 -16.06 6.98
N PRO A 190 4.04 -17.07 7.83
CA PRO A 190 5.36 -17.52 8.24
C PRO A 190 6.13 -18.21 7.10
N VAL A 191 5.51 -18.43 5.94
CA VAL A 191 6.19 -19.01 4.75
C VAL A 191 7.35 -18.13 4.32
N ASP A 192 7.13 -16.80 4.26
CA ASP A 192 8.16 -15.82 3.90
C ASP A 192 8.26 -14.63 4.88
N GLY A 193 7.38 -14.56 5.86
CA GLY A 193 7.41 -13.52 6.90
C GLY A 193 6.84 -12.16 6.48
N VAL A 194 6.36 -12.02 5.23
CA VAL A 194 5.94 -10.73 4.65
C VAL A 194 4.55 -10.81 4.02
N HIS A 195 4.36 -11.75 3.11
CA HIS A 195 3.17 -11.80 2.28
C HIS A 195 2.01 -12.51 2.98
N LEU A 196 0.83 -12.35 2.44
CA LEU A 196 -0.41 -12.84 3.02
C LEU A 196 -0.89 -14.09 2.27
N ASP A 197 -1.49 -15.04 2.98
CA ASP A 197 -2.29 -16.07 2.33
C ASP A 197 -3.62 -15.49 1.78
N ALA A 198 -4.34 -16.27 0.99
CA ALA A 198 -5.59 -15.84 0.36
C ALA A 198 -6.66 -15.37 1.37
N ALA A 199 -6.74 -15.98 2.55
CA ALA A 199 -7.70 -15.60 3.58
C ALA A 199 -7.36 -14.23 4.19
N ASN A 200 -6.08 -14.01 4.50
CA ASN A 200 -5.58 -12.78 5.07
C ASN A 200 -5.64 -11.61 4.07
N THR A 201 -5.31 -11.82 2.78
CA THR A 201 -5.46 -10.73 1.81
C THR A 201 -6.92 -10.32 1.61
N ARG A 202 -7.88 -11.28 1.58
CA ARG A 202 -9.32 -10.97 1.55
C ARG A 202 -9.82 -10.25 2.82
N ALA A 203 -9.22 -10.53 3.98
CA ALA A 203 -9.62 -9.92 5.25
C ALA A 203 -9.36 -8.41 5.28
N ILE A 204 -8.33 -7.90 4.60
CA ILE A 204 -8.02 -6.46 4.54
C ILE A 204 -9.26 -5.65 4.13
N ARG A 205 -9.96 -6.08 3.06
CA ARG A 205 -11.18 -5.37 2.61
C ARG A 205 -12.28 -5.35 3.66
N ARG A 206 -12.43 -6.41 4.44
CA ARG A 206 -13.53 -6.51 5.42
C ARG A 206 -13.39 -5.54 6.58
N GLY A 207 -12.19 -5.02 6.81
CA GLY A 207 -11.91 -4.03 7.84
C GLY A 207 -12.03 -2.58 7.35
N MET A 208 -11.95 -2.34 6.02
CA MET A 208 -12.19 -1.05 5.38
C MET A 208 -13.70 -0.84 5.17
#